data_954f4c8ed94a4c0345997b7b657d5b76
#
_entry.id   954f4c8ed94a4c0345997b7b657d5b76
#
_cell.length_a   1.000
_cell.length_b   1.000
_cell.length_c   1.000
_cell.angle_alpha   90.00
_cell.angle_beta   90.00
_cell.angle_gamma   90.00
#
_symmetry.space_group_name_H-M   'P 1'
#
loop_
_entity.id
_entity.type
_entity.pdbx_description
1 polymer ?
#
loop_
_entity_poly.entity_id
_entity_poly.type
_entity_poly.pdbx_seq_one_letter_code
_entity_poly.pdbx_strand_id
1 'polypeptide(L)'
;MLQLSLFPENTIHSNKFPTTRYQGSKQRFVDWIWKCIKDIPFNSALDAFGGTGSVSFRLKEEGKEVTYNDILIFNHIIGKALIENTNTTLSDSEVKILLSKHRDTSYPDFIERTFKDIYYTDEENRWLDVVSTNIRNMGNPYKQAIAYFALFQSCIIKRPYNLFHRKNLYVRLQDVERSF
;
A
#
# COMPACT_ATOMS: atom_id res chain seq x y z
N MET A 1 -41.41 -6.92 6.85
CA MET A 1 -40.52 -7.06 5.67
C MET A 1 -39.37 -6.04 5.83
N LEU A 2 -38.23 -6.47 6.34
CA LEU A 2 -37.05 -5.60 6.56
C LEU A 2 -36.35 -5.39 5.22
N GLN A 3 -36.44 -4.19 4.68
CA GLN A 3 -35.72 -3.78 3.50
C GLN A 3 -34.29 -3.49 3.92
N LEU A 4 -33.38 -4.47 3.71
CA LEU A 4 -31.96 -4.27 3.87
C LEU A 4 -31.49 -3.30 2.80
N SER A 5 -31.11 -2.09 3.20
CA SER A 5 -30.41 -1.15 2.31
C SER A 5 -29.12 -1.80 1.82
N LEU A 6 -29.01 -2.00 0.52
CA LEU A 6 -27.83 -2.57 -0.15
C LEU A 6 -26.63 -1.63 -0.21
N PHE A 7 -26.80 -0.40 0.28
CA PHE A 7 -25.70 0.60 0.33
C PHE A 7 -25.48 1.03 1.78
N PRO A 8 -24.26 0.95 2.29
CA PRO A 8 -23.97 1.42 3.63
C PRO A 8 -24.20 2.93 3.73
N GLU A 9 -24.98 3.37 4.71
CA GLU A 9 -24.96 4.75 5.16
C GLU A 9 -23.54 5.13 5.53
N ASN A 10 -23.09 6.31 5.09
CA ASN A 10 -21.74 6.85 5.35
C ASN A 10 -21.53 7.01 6.86
N THR A 11 -21.15 5.97 7.55
CA THR A 11 -20.59 6.07 8.89
C THR A 11 -19.16 6.56 8.74
N ILE A 12 -18.91 7.79 9.20
CA ILE A 12 -17.57 8.39 9.29
C ILE A 12 -16.79 7.61 10.36
N HIS A 13 -16.25 6.46 10.00
CA HIS A 13 -15.15 5.88 10.73
C HIS A 13 -13.88 6.61 10.30
N SER A 14 -13.10 7.09 11.26
CA SER A 14 -11.77 7.65 10.99
C SER A 14 -10.99 6.60 10.21
N ASN A 15 -10.92 6.78 8.88
CA ASN A 15 -10.30 5.83 7.96
C ASN A 15 -8.81 5.73 8.28
N LYS A 16 -8.43 4.86 9.20
CA LYS A 16 -7.04 4.50 9.45
C LYS A 16 -6.44 3.67 8.31
N PHE A 17 -7.29 3.09 7.46
CA PHE A 17 -6.82 2.28 6.34
C PHE A 17 -6.54 3.17 5.13
N PRO A 18 -5.33 3.06 4.54
CA PRO A 18 -4.96 3.85 3.37
C PRO A 18 -5.87 3.59 2.18
N THR A 19 -6.32 4.65 1.51
CA THR A 19 -7.14 4.55 0.31
C THR A 19 -6.29 4.12 -0.87
N THR A 20 -6.23 2.84 -1.15
CA THR A 20 -5.58 2.32 -2.35
C THR A 20 -6.58 2.26 -3.50
N ARG A 21 -6.17 2.72 -4.67
CA ARG A 21 -6.94 2.52 -5.91
C ARG A 21 -6.61 1.15 -6.51
N TYR A 22 -6.97 0.11 -5.81
CA TYR A 22 -6.73 -1.27 -6.26
C TYR A 22 -8.03 -1.86 -6.81
N GLN A 23 -7.98 -2.40 -8.02
CA GLN A 23 -9.14 -3.04 -8.65
C GLN A 23 -9.52 -4.29 -7.85
N GLY A 24 -10.77 -4.37 -7.41
CA GLY A 24 -11.27 -5.48 -6.60
C GLY A 24 -11.07 -5.29 -5.09
N SER A 25 -10.57 -4.14 -4.61
CA SER A 25 -10.52 -3.85 -3.16
C SER A 25 -11.90 -3.94 -2.53
N LYS A 26 -11.97 -4.63 -1.38
CA LYS A 26 -13.20 -4.78 -0.59
C LYS A 26 -13.43 -3.63 0.40
N GLN A 27 -12.60 -2.59 0.37
CA GLN A 27 -12.63 -1.49 1.34
C GLN A 27 -14.03 -0.88 1.53
N ARG A 28 -14.81 -0.73 0.45
CA ARG A 28 -16.18 -0.20 0.51
C ARG A 28 -17.18 -1.13 1.20
N PHE A 29 -16.83 -2.40 1.34
CA PHE A 29 -17.70 -3.44 1.90
C PHE A 29 -17.25 -3.94 3.27
N VAL A 30 -16.12 -3.44 3.78
CA VAL A 30 -15.49 -3.94 5.00
C VAL A 30 -16.44 -3.91 6.20
N ASP A 31 -17.16 -2.80 6.41
CA ASP A 31 -18.12 -2.67 7.52
C ASP A 31 -19.31 -3.59 7.35
N TRP A 32 -19.78 -3.77 6.12
CA TRP A 32 -20.85 -4.71 5.83
C TRP A 32 -20.41 -6.16 6.07
N ILE A 33 -19.23 -6.52 5.59
CA ILE A 33 -18.64 -7.86 5.82
C ILE A 33 -18.54 -8.10 7.33
N TRP A 34 -17.99 -7.15 8.09
CA TRP A 34 -17.88 -7.27 9.53
C TRP A 34 -19.25 -7.46 10.20
N LYS A 35 -20.26 -6.67 9.84
CA LYS A 35 -21.64 -6.83 10.35
C LYS A 35 -22.21 -8.23 10.12
N CYS A 36 -21.87 -8.86 9.01
CA CYS A 36 -22.33 -10.22 8.69
C CYS A 36 -21.65 -11.30 9.52
N ILE A 37 -20.40 -11.10 9.97
CA ILE A 37 -19.63 -12.15 10.63
C ILE A 37 -19.34 -11.91 12.11
N LYS A 38 -19.56 -10.71 12.65
CA LYS A 38 -19.21 -10.33 14.02
C LYS A 38 -19.85 -11.21 15.10
N ASP A 39 -21.03 -11.77 14.82
CA ASP A 39 -21.79 -12.62 15.75
C ASP A 39 -21.40 -14.11 15.64
N ILE A 40 -20.50 -14.46 14.71
CA ILE A 40 -19.93 -15.79 14.60
C ILE A 40 -18.80 -15.91 15.65
N PRO A 41 -18.80 -16.97 16.49
CA PRO A 41 -17.74 -17.14 17.50
C PRO A 41 -16.45 -17.63 16.85
N PHE A 42 -15.49 -16.70 16.63
CA PHE A 42 -14.14 -17.02 16.16
C PHE A 42 -13.11 -16.07 16.78
N ASN A 43 -11.88 -16.56 16.97
CA ASN A 43 -10.75 -15.78 17.45
C ASN A 43 -9.69 -15.54 16.38
N SER A 44 -9.61 -16.43 15.40
CA SER A 44 -8.66 -16.34 14.28
C SER A 44 -9.36 -16.46 12.94
N ALA A 45 -8.77 -15.85 11.91
CA ALA A 45 -9.26 -15.88 10.54
C ALA A 45 -8.13 -15.99 9.53
N LEU A 46 -8.37 -16.73 8.46
CA LEU A 46 -7.52 -16.77 7.28
C LEU A 46 -8.13 -15.93 6.17
N ASP A 47 -7.43 -14.88 5.75
CA ASP A 47 -7.72 -14.14 4.52
C ASP A 47 -6.84 -14.72 3.40
N ALA A 48 -7.38 -15.72 2.71
CA ALA A 48 -6.64 -16.55 1.75
C ALA A 48 -6.29 -15.80 0.45
N PHE A 49 -6.99 -14.70 0.14
CA PHE A 49 -6.81 -13.86 -1.05
C PHE A 49 -6.92 -12.38 -0.65
N GLY A 50 -6.05 -11.96 0.25
CA GLY A 50 -6.18 -10.71 0.99
C GLY A 50 -6.09 -9.43 0.17
N GLY A 51 -5.45 -9.46 -1.02
CA GLY A 51 -5.34 -8.31 -1.91
C GLY A 51 -4.73 -7.11 -1.19
N THR A 52 -5.48 -6.01 -1.10
CA THR A 52 -5.04 -4.80 -0.37
C THR A 52 -5.01 -4.96 1.15
N GLY A 53 -5.48 -6.08 1.71
CA GLY A 53 -5.53 -6.32 3.14
C GLY A 53 -6.67 -5.60 3.88
N SER A 54 -7.62 -5.00 3.18
CA SER A 54 -8.67 -4.19 3.83
C SER A 54 -9.57 -5.00 4.78
N VAL A 55 -9.91 -6.24 4.43
CA VAL A 55 -10.69 -7.14 5.29
C VAL A 55 -9.82 -7.61 6.46
N SER A 56 -8.60 -8.05 6.18
CA SER A 56 -7.62 -8.46 7.20
C SER A 56 -7.35 -7.36 8.21
N PHE A 57 -7.20 -6.12 7.75
CA PHE A 57 -6.96 -4.97 8.62
C PHE A 57 -8.16 -4.73 9.55
N ARG A 58 -9.38 -4.80 9.01
CA ARG A 58 -10.60 -4.68 9.82
C ARG A 58 -10.67 -5.77 10.89
N LEU A 59 -10.42 -7.02 10.54
CA LEU A 59 -10.41 -8.12 11.51
C LEU A 59 -9.37 -7.91 12.61
N LYS A 60 -8.18 -7.42 12.25
CA LYS A 60 -7.14 -7.03 13.21
C LYS A 60 -7.60 -5.91 14.15
N GLU A 61 -8.27 -4.86 13.63
CA GLU A 61 -8.84 -3.79 14.47
C GLU A 61 -9.89 -4.30 15.46
N GLU A 62 -10.61 -5.35 15.09
CA GLU A 62 -11.59 -6.03 15.94
C GLU A 62 -10.95 -7.08 16.88
N GLY A 63 -9.63 -7.08 16.99
CA GLY A 63 -8.88 -7.93 17.92
C GLY A 63 -8.77 -9.39 17.50
N LYS A 64 -9.01 -9.71 16.24
CA LYS A 64 -8.86 -11.08 15.72
C LYS A 64 -7.42 -11.35 15.33
N GLU A 65 -6.96 -12.59 15.55
CA GLU A 65 -5.73 -13.10 14.98
C GLU A 65 -5.94 -13.34 13.49
N VAL A 66 -5.11 -12.71 12.63
CA VAL A 66 -5.31 -12.77 11.19
C VAL A 66 -4.11 -13.40 10.51
N THR A 67 -4.35 -14.47 9.77
CA THR A 67 -3.41 -15.01 8.79
C THR A 67 -3.75 -14.42 7.43
N TYR A 68 -2.83 -13.63 6.88
CA TYR A 68 -2.97 -13.00 5.58
C TYR A 68 -2.18 -13.78 4.53
N ASN A 69 -2.81 -14.07 3.39
CA ASN A 69 -2.16 -14.71 2.25
C ASN A 69 -2.55 -14.04 0.93
N ASP A 70 -1.59 -13.91 0.03
CA ASP A 70 -1.82 -13.49 -1.36
C ASP A 70 -0.70 -14.02 -2.26
N ILE A 71 -1.01 -14.26 -3.53
CA ILE A 71 -0.05 -14.78 -4.51
C ILE A 71 0.95 -13.69 -4.98
N LEU A 72 0.56 -12.42 -4.91
CA LEU A 72 1.37 -11.32 -5.40
C LEU A 72 2.36 -10.85 -4.32
N ILE A 73 3.63 -10.82 -4.66
CA ILE A 73 4.70 -10.41 -3.72
C ILE A 73 4.45 -9.00 -3.16
N PHE A 74 3.96 -8.07 -3.97
CA PHE A 74 3.68 -6.73 -3.48
C PHE A 74 2.52 -6.69 -2.47
N ASN A 75 1.50 -7.56 -2.61
CA ASN A 75 0.45 -7.72 -1.62
C ASN A 75 0.99 -8.35 -0.34
N HIS A 76 1.93 -9.31 -0.42
CA HIS A 76 2.63 -9.84 0.75
C HIS A 76 3.36 -8.72 1.52
N ILE A 77 4.01 -7.81 0.83
CA ILE A 77 4.65 -6.63 1.46
C ILE A 77 3.61 -5.75 2.16
N ILE A 78 2.44 -5.52 1.54
CA ILE A 78 1.32 -4.79 2.16
C ILE A 78 0.83 -5.53 3.42
N GLY A 79 0.63 -6.84 3.34
CA GLY A 79 0.23 -7.67 4.48
C GLY A 79 1.25 -7.58 5.63
N LYS A 80 2.54 -7.61 5.32
CA LYS A 80 3.61 -7.45 6.32
C LYS A 80 3.60 -6.07 6.97
N ALA A 81 3.39 -5.01 6.18
CA ALA A 81 3.35 -3.64 6.68
C ALA A 81 2.13 -3.37 7.59
N LEU A 82 0.94 -3.83 7.19
CA LEU A 82 -0.32 -3.44 7.80
C LEU A 82 -0.91 -4.50 8.75
N ILE A 83 -0.73 -5.78 8.46
CA ILE A 83 -1.38 -6.87 9.19
C ILE A 83 -0.42 -7.47 10.21
N GLU A 84 0.74 -7.95 9.77
CA GLU A 84 1.73 -8.58 10.64
C GLU A 84 2.40 -7.56 11.59
N ASN A 85 2.72 -6.38 11.09
CA ASN A 85 3.33 -5.32 11.88
C ASN A 85 2.36 -4.79 12.95
N THR A 86 2.84 -4.69 14.18
CA THR A 86 2.06 -4.15 15.32
C THR A 86 2.58 -2.81 15.83
N ASN A 87 3.90 -2.65 15.93
CA ASN A 87 4.51 -1.54 16.67
C ASN A 87 5.63 -0.82 15.91
N THR A 88 6.09 -1.37 14.78
CA THR A 88 7.19 -0.77 14.03
C THR A 88 6.69 0.42 13.23
N THR A 89 7.42 1.53 13.30
CA THR A 89 7.17 2.76 12.53
C THR A 89 8.47 3.26 11.90
N LEU A 90 8.37 4.18 10.96
CA LEU A 90 9.48 4.96 10.43
C LEU A 90 9.52 6.31 11.12
N SER A 91 10.72 6.73 11.54
CA SER A 91 10.95 8.11 12.01
C SER A 91 11.16 9.06 10.83
N ASP A 92 10.94 10.36 11.06
CA ASP A 92 11.19 11.39 10.04
C ASP A 92 12.64 11.40 9.54
N SER A 93 13.60 11.05 10.41
CA SER A 93 15.01 10.95 10.03
C SER A 93 15.26 9.76 9.11
N GLU A 94 14.63 8.62 9.35
CA GLU A 94 14.70 7.44 8.47
C GLU A 94 14.05 7.72 7.11
N VAL A 95 12.90 8.39 7.10
CA VAL A 95 12.26 8.81 5.84
C VAL A 95 13.17 9.72 5.04
N LYS A 96 13.79 10.74 5.66
CA LYS A 96 14.76 11.62 4.97
C LYS A 96 15.94 10.85 4.38
N ILE A 97 16.46 9.87 5.11
CA ILE A 97 17.55 8.99 4.63
C ILE A 97 17.08 8.20 3.42
N LEU A 98 15.89 7.60 3.47
CA LEU A 98 15.34 6.81 2.37
C LEU A 98 15.16 7.60 1.08
N LEU A 99 14.72 8.86 1.19
CA LEU A 99 14.46 9.72 0.03
C LEU A 99 15.75 10.33 -0.58
N SER A 100 16.89 10.24 0.11
CA SER A 100 18.12 10.89 -0.28
C SER A 100 19.09 9.95 -1.00
N LYS A 101 19.87 10.49 -1.93
CA LYS A 101 20.98 9.76 -2.56
C LYS A 101 22.21 9.80 -1.66
N HIS A 102 22.84 8.65 -1.42
CA HIS A 102 24.03 8.50 -0.56
C HIS A 102 25.28 8.28 -1.40
N ARG A 103 26.40 8.91 -1.00
CA ARG A 103 27.66 8.89 -1.77
C ARG A 103 28.28 7.50 -1.86
N ASP A 104 28.14 6.71 -0.80
CA ASP A 104 28.77 5.39 -0.68
C ASP A 104 27.87 4.23 -1.13
N THR A 105 26.74 4.55 -1.79
CA THR A 105 25.78 3.56 -2.28
C THR A 105 25.79 3.54 -3.80
N SER A 106 25.96 2.35 -4.36
CA SER A 106 25.80 2.13 -5.82
C SER A 106 24.32 1.99 -6.14
N TYR A 107 23.83 2.82 -7.05
CA TYR A 107 22.45 2.82 -7.49
C TYR A 107 22.34 2.26 -8.91
N PRO A 108 21.49 1.23 -9.12
CA PRO A 108 21.20 0.75 -10.47
C PRO A 108 20.37 1.79 -11.24
N ASP A 109 20.40 1.67 -12.55
CA ASP A 109 19.56 2.42 -13.49
C ASP A 109 18.44 1.55 -14.08
N PHE A 110 17.99 0.53 -13.32
CA PHE A 110 17.07 -0.49 -13.81
C PHE A 110 15.69 0.07 -14.15
N ILE A 111 15.11 0.85 -13.24
CA ILE A 111 13.77 1.45 -13.45
C ILE A 111 13.85 2.51 -14.54
N GLU A 112 14.89 3.35 -14.50
CA GLU A 112 15.10 4.39 -15.50
C GLU A 112 15.15 3.82 -16.92
N ARG A 113 15.96 2.78 -17.15
CA ARG A 113 16.11 2.19 -18.49
C ARG A 113 14.91 1.35 -18.92
N THR A 114 14.34 0.55 -18.00
CA THR A 114 13.29 -0.41 -18.32
C THR A 114 11.95 0.27 -18.57
N PHE A 115 11.65 1.33 -17.81
CA PHE A 115 10.35 2.00 -17.82
C PHE A 115 10.39 3.42 -18.39
N LYS A 116 11.44 3.69 -19.19
CA LYS A 116 11.59 4.97 -19.89
C LYS A 116 10.35 5.28 -20.71
N ASP A 117 9.82 6.51 -20.57
CA ASP A 117 8.64 7.00 -21.28
C ASP A 117 7.35 6.18 -21.11
N ILE A 118 7.28 5.27 -20.11
CA ILE A 118 6.10 4.40 -19.93
C ILE A 118 5.17 4.95 -18.83
N TYR A 119 5.65 5.06 -17.58
CA TYR A 119 4.80 5.40 -16.44
C TYR A 119 5.17 6.74 -15.80
N TYR A 120 6.45 7.04 -15.69
CA TYR A 120 7.01 8.19 -14.97
C TYR A 120 8.03 8.88 -15.85
N THR A 121 8.44 10.09 -15.47
CA THR A 121 9.53 10.80 -16.15
C THR A 121 10.87 10.15 -15.83
N ASP A 122 11.90 10.45 -16.64
CA ASP A 122 13.26 9.92 -16.43
C ASP A 122 13.80 10.31 -15.06
N GLU A 123 13.51 11.54 -14.60
CA GLU A 123 13.92 12.01 -13.29
C GLU A 123 13.28 11.19 -12.16
N GLU A 124 11.99 10.90 -12.26
CA GLU A 124 11.29 10.08 -11.30
C GLU A 124 11.69 8.61 -11.33
N ASN A 125 11.95 8.08 -12.53
CA ASN A 125 12.47 6.72 -12.66
C ASN A 125 13.84 6.60 -11.96
N ARG A 126 14.74 7.60 -12.12
CA ARG A 126 16.01 7.66 -11.38
C ARG A 126 15.79 7.75 -9.87
N TRP A 127 14.85 8.58 -9.44
CA TRP A 127 14.51 8.69 -8.03
C TRP A 127 13.95 7.38 -7.48
N LEU A 128 13.09 6.67 -8.23
CA LEU A 128 12.57 5.36 -7.85
C LEU A 128 13.69 4.30 -7.71
N ASP A 129 14.71 4.33 -8.58
CA ASP A 129 15.90 3.47 -8.44
C ASP A 129 16.66 3.77 -7.14
N VAL A 130 16.80 5.04 -6.77
CA VAL A 130 17.45 5.46 -5.52
C VAL A 130 16.64 4.98 -4.31
N VAL A 131 15.37 5.33 -4.23
CA VAL A 131 14.52 5.02 -3.06
C VAL A 131 14.33 3.52 -2.89
N SER A 132 14.06 2.78 -3.97
CA SER A 132 13.91 1.32 -3.88
C SER A 132 15.20 0.61 -3.45
N THR A 133 16.36 1.16 -3.81
CA THR A 133 17.66 0.66 -3.34
C THR A 133 17.86 0.95 -1.85
N ASN A 134 17.57 2.17 -1.40
CA ASN A 134 17.66 2.52 0.00
C ASN A 134 16.73 1.65 0.87
N ILE A 135 15.49 1.45 0.43
CA ILE A 135 14.54 0.57 1.13
C ILE A 135 15.09 -0.87 1.22
N ARG A 136 15.63 -1.39 0.12
CA ARG A 136 16.19 -2.75 0.05
C ARG A 136 17.35 -2.96 1.02
N ASN A 137 18.13 -1.90 1.27
CA ASN A 137 19.27 -1.92 2.18
C ASN A 137 18.88 -1.74 3.66
N MET A 138 17.59 -1.57 3.99
CA MET A 138 17.16 -1.50 5.37
C MET A 138 17.30 -2.87 6.06
N GLY A 139 17.88 -2.90 7.26
CA GLY A 139 18.05 -4.13 8.02
C GLY A 139 16.77 -4.65 8.70
N ASN A 140 15.76 -3.80 8.90
CA ASN A 140 14.51 -4.18 9.57
C ASN A 140 13.41 -4.50 8.54
N PRO A 141 12.90 -5.74 8.49
CA PRO A 141 11.93 -6.17 7.48
C PRO A 141 10.57 -5.48 7.59
N TYR A 142 10.15 -5.03 8.77
CA TYR A 142 8.89 -4.30 8.94
C TYR A 142 9.03 -2.85 8.47
N LYS A 143 10.14 -2.18 8.80
CA LYS A 143 10.45 -0.85 8.28
C LYS A 143 10.55 -0.87 6.76
N GLN A 144 11.20 -1.90 6.22
CA GLN A 144 11.28 -2.12 4.77
C GLN A 144 9.89 -2.26 4.14
N ALA A 145 9.01 -3.07 4.74
CA ALA A 145 7.64 -3.27 4.25
C ALA A 145 6.80 -1.98 4.32
N ILE A 146 6.92 -1.20 5.40
CA ILE A 146 6.24 0.10 5.54
C ILE A 146 6.72 1.07 4.45
N ALA A 147 8.04 1.18 4.23
CA ALA A 147 8.61 2.05 3.23
C ALA A 147 8.18 1.67 1.81
N TYR A 148 8.19 0.38 1.46
CA TYR A 148 7.65 -0.08 0.18
C TYR A 148 6.15 0.21 0.04
N PHE A 149 5.37 -0.01 1.10
CA PHE A 149 3.96 0.30 1.07
C PHE A 149 3.71 1.80 0.79
N ALA A 150 4.43 2.70 1.48
CA ALA A 150 4.36 4.13 1.23
C ALA A 150 4.75 4.47 -0.22
N LEU A 151 5.82 3.86 -0.75
CA LEU A 151 6.25 4.04 -2.13
C LEU A 151 5.17 3.58 -3.12
N PHE A 152 4.53 2.43 -2.89
CA PHE A 152 3.43 1.95 -3.74
C PHE A 152 2.25 2.93 -3.74
N GLN A 153 1.86 3.46 -2.57
CA GLN A 153 0.80 4.46 -2.47
C GLN A 153 1.14 5.73 -3.26
N SER A 154 2.36 6.24 -3.13
CA SER A 154 2.84 7.41 -3.84
C SER A 154 2.80 7.22 -5.36
N CYS A 155 3.23 6.06 -5.83
CA CYS A 155 3.17 5.70 -7.25
C CYS A 155 1.73 5.65 -7.78
N ILE A 156 0.79 5.11 -6.99
CA ILE A 156 -0.64 5.02 -7.36
C ILE A 156 -1.31 6.41 -7.36
N ILE A 157 -0.99 7.26 -6.40
CA ILE A 157 -1.53 8.63 -6.32
C ILE A 157 -1.19 9.40 -7.59
N LYS A 158 0.04 9.29 -8.06
CA LYS A 158 0.48 9.95 -9.28
C LYS A 158 -0.23 9.42 -10.53
N ARG A 159 -0.54 8.13 -10.57
CA ARG A 159 -1.22 7.46 -11.68
C ARG A 159 -2.57 6.89 -11.22
N PRO A 160 -3.55 7.77 -10.95
CA PRO A 160 -4.82 7.38 -10.34
C PRO A 160 -5.68 6.44 -11.19
N TYR A 161 -5.42 6.37 -12.47
CA TYR A 161 -6.08 5.46 -13.39
C TYR A 161 -5.07 4.41 -13.83
N ASN A 162 -5.33 3.15 -13.59
CA ASN A 162 -4.51 2.01 -14.06
C ASN A 162 -4.48 1.90 -15.61
N LEU A 163 -4.69 3.01 -16.29
CA LEU A 163 -4.68 3.08 -17.72
C LEU A 163 -3.27 3.45 -18.16
N PHE A 164 -2.70 2.62 -18.99
CA PHE A 164 -1.40 2.79 -19.64
C PHE A 164 -1.45 3.94 -20.68
N HIS A 165 -1.81 5.15 -20.25
CA HIS A 165 -1.78 6.30 -21.11
C HIS A 165 -0.37 6.87 -21.15
N ARG A 166 0.38 6.52 -22.19
CA ARG A 166 1.66 7.15 -22.53
C ARG A 166 1.49 8.64 -22.87
N LYS A 167 0.27 9.06 -23.23
CA LYS A 167 -0.04 10.48 -23.47
C LYS A 167 -0.13 11.21 -22.13
N ASN A 168 0.51 12.38 -22.04
CA ASN A 168 0.50 13.26 -20.89
C ASN A 168 1.25 12.75 -19.64
N LEU A 169 2.46 12.17 -19.82
CA LEU A 169 3.34 11.82 -18.71
C LEU A 169 3.61 12.99 -17.76
N TYR A 170 3.58 14.21 -18.28
CA TYR A 170 3.88 15.44 -17.55
C TYR A 170 2.64 16.09 -16.90
N VAL A 171 1.43 15.62 -17.17
CA VAL A 171 0.22 16.05 -16.47
C VAL A 171 0.10 15.24 -15.18
N ARG A 172 0.34 15.90 -14.05
CA ARG A 172 0.46 15.27 -12.74
C ARG A 172 -0.56 15.83 -11.77
N LEU A 173 -1.12 14.96 -10.93
CA LEU A 173 -1.85 15.37 -9.74
C LEU A 173 -0.86 15.71 -8.60
N GLN A 174 0.18 14.90 -8.42
CA GLN A 174 1.24 15.07 -7.42
C GLN A 174 2.55 14.43 -7.90
N ASP A 175 3.68 14.92 -7.39
CA ASP A 175 4.97 14.26 -7.55
C ASP A 175 5.05 13.04 -6.64
N VAL A 176 5.73 11.97 -7.09
CA VAL A 176 5.89 10.73 -6.30
C VAL A 176 6.59 11.00 -4.99
N GLU A 177 7.65 11.81 -5.01
CA GLU A 177 8.41 12.18 -3.83
C GLU A 177 7.57 12.90 -2.77
N ARG A 178 6.72 13.85 -3.17
CA ARG A 178 5.84 14.57 -2.26
C ARG A 178 4.72 13.73 -1.65
N SER A 179 4.45 12.58 -2.25
CA SER A 179 3.38 11.66 -1.81
C SER A 179 3.90 10.58 -0.88
N PHE A 180 5.23 10.39 -0.80
CA PHE A 180 5.86 9.41 0.08
C PHE A 180 5.77 9.85 1.54
#